data_859997fef9ac8d426ae3ef3368da3f49
#
_entry.id   859997fef9ac8d426ae3ef3368da3f49
#
_cell.length_a   1.000
_cell.length_b   1.000
_cell.length_c   1.000
_cell.angle_alpha   90.00
_cell.angle_beta   90.00
_cell.angle_gamma   90.00
#
_symmetry.space_group_name_H-M   'P 1'
#
loop_
_entity.id
_entity.type
_entity.pdbx_description
1 polymer ?
#
loop_
_entity_poly.entity_id
_entity_poly.type
_entity_poly.pdbx_seq_one_letter_code
_entity_poly.pdbx_strand_id
1 'polypeptide(L)'
;MTRRNIFELMQEKYDHIKEVEKLSDLLEEDMILLGTKSLTLEEFVDEYEFDNWENSYHYINCEDLKESLGINETIKFCTRGYGISIEDTLVFLEYVLNIINICQRSICIVHNEAFFTKPYPRLIKNIEILLSNLNYEYIYFDKEEKVILVERDSAAFAVADIVEEELAFKVIEYNHYLLKGDLDKKRNILKALADKVEGFRDNLNKSLFSDFGYLANNINIRHNNLEGKNKKEYLLNIANEELEDWYDETYQVMLLCILENNYKTSITNKIKEIKGKVK
;
A
#
# COMPACT_ATOMS: atom_id res chain seq x y z
N MET A 1 36.96 10.88 18.98
CA MET A 1 36.03 10.03 18.23
C MET A 1 34.84 9.73 19.13
N THR A 2 33.68 10.30 18.83
CA THR A 2 32.42 9.97 19.54
C THR A 2 32.05 8.52 19.21
N ARG A 3 31.92 7.69 20.23
CA ARG A 3 31.45 6.30 20.03
C ARG A 3 30.00 6.37 19.55
N ARG A 4 29.77 6.01 18.30
CA ARG A 4 28.41 5.90 17.73
C ARG A 4 27.68 4.71 18.37
N ASN A 5 26.38 4.88 18.57
CA ASN A 5 25.51 3.81 19.02
C ASN A 5 25.50 2.68 17.97
N ILE A 6 25.52 1.43 18.41
CA ILE A 6 25.48 0.27 17.52
C ILE A 6 24.23 0.28 16.62
N PHE A 7 23.11 0.81 17.10
CA PHE A 7 21.88 0.94 16.33
C PHE A 7 21.99 1.98 15.22
N GLU A 8 22.71 3.10 15.46
CA GLU A 8 23.01 4.09 14.41
C GLU A 8 23.91 3.49 13.32
N LEU A 9 24.91 2.69 13.72
CA LEU A 9 25.79 1.98 12.79
C LEU A 9 25.06 0.91 11.98
N MET A 10 24.04 0.27 12.56
CA MET A 10 23.21 -0.71 11.87
C MET A 10 22.28 -0.02 10.85
N GLN A 11 21.74 1.15 11.17
CA GLN A 11 20.92 1.94 10.23
C GLN A 11 21.75 2.52 9.08
N GLU A 12 22.95 3.04 9.32
CA GLU A 12 23.85 3.55 8.28
C GLU A 12 24.33 2.47 7.28
N LYS A 13 24.24 1.19 7.65
CA LYS A 13 24.66 0.06 6.82
C LYS A 13 23.48 -0.68 6.18
N TYR A 14 22.28 -0.12 6.33
CA TYR A 14 21.10 -0.73 5.74
C TYR A 14 21.20 -0.67 4.20
N ASP A 15 21.15 -1.83 3.59
CA ASP A 15 21.28 -2.03 2.15
C ASP A 15 20.11 -2.92 1.69
N HIS A 16 19.08 -2.30 1.11
CA HIS A 16 17.88 -3.01 0.68
C HIS A 16 18.19 -4.10 -0.36
N ILE A 17 19.23 -3.92 -1.18
CA ILE A 17 19.65 -4.90 -2.19
C ILE A 17 20.08 -6.21 -1.52
N LYS A 18 20.91 -6.10 -0.48
CA LYS A 18 21.32 -7.28 0.31
C LYS A 18 20.18 -7.92 1.08
N GLU A 19 19.20 -7.14 1.50
CA GLU A 19 18.03 -7.71 2.16
C GLU A 19 17.14 -8.46 1.16
N VAL A 20 16.97 -7.97 -0.07
CA VAL A 20 16.29 -8.70 -1.14
C VAL A 20 17.01 -10.01 -1.47
N GLU A 21 18.36 -10.00 -1.58
CA GLU A 21 19.17 -11.21 -1.78
C GLU A 21 18.91 -12.26 -0.68
N LYS A 22 18.97 -11.85 0.58
CA LYS A 22 18.68 -12.74 1.72
C LYS A 22 17.24 -13.26 1.75
N LEU A 23 16.28 -12.44 1.34
CA LEU A 23 14.88 -12.86 1.25
C LEU A 23 14.69 -13.87 0.12
N SER A 24 15.36 -13.66 -1.03
CA SER A 24 15.37 -14.61 -2.15
C SER A 24 15.95 -15.95 -1.72
N ASP A 25 17.08 -15.98 -1.01
CA ASP A 25 17.67 -17.21 -0.49
C ASP A 25 16.71 -17.93 0.49
N LEU A 26 15.99 -17.17 1.33
CA LEU A 26 15.01 -17.74 2.25
C LEU A 26 13.81 -18.36 1.53
N LEU A 27 13.40 -17.82 0.39
CA LEU A 27 12.25 -18.36 -0.38
C LEU A 27 12.54 -19.73 -0.98
N GLU A 28 13.82 -20.08 -1.18
CA GLU A 28 14.25 -21.42 -1.62
C GLU A 28 14.22 -22.47 -0.48
N GLU A 29 13.99 -22.05 0.78
CA GLU A 29 13.92 -22.99 1.90
C GLU A 29 12.50 -23.61 2.00
N ASP A 30 12.43 -24.88 2.42
CA ASP A 30 11.17 -25.57 2.73
C ASP A 30 10.46 -24.89 3.91
N MET A 31 9.33 -24.26 3.63
CA MET A 31 8.58 -23.49 4.62
C MET A 31 7.25 -24.10 5.02
N ILE A 32 6.74 -25.07 4.26
CA ILE A 32 5.48 -25.74 4.53
C ILE A 32 5.72 -27.24 4.65
N LEU A 33 5.22 -27.85 5.71
CA LEU A 33 5.15 -29.30 5.86
C LEU A 33 3.69 -29.75 5.72
N LEU A 34 3.41 -30.57 4.71
CA LEU A 34 2.11 -31.21 4.46
C LEU A 34 2.28 -32.72 4.53
N GLY A 35 1.84 -33.32 5.63
CA GLY A 35 2.11 -34.73 5.93
C GLY A 35 3.61 -35.03 6.03
N THR A 36 4.16 -35.74 5.07
CA THR A 36 5.60 -36.06 4.96
C THR A 36 6.33 -35.22 3.90
N LYS A 37 5.61 -34.38 3.16
CA LYS A 37 6.15 -33.56 2.09
C LYS A 37 6.56 -32.21 2.60
N SER A 38 7.81 -31.83 2.38
CA SER A 38 8.32 -30.48 2.60
C SER A 38 8.26 -29.70 1.30
N LEU A 39 7.80 -28.45 1.35
CA LEU A 39 7.57 -27.58 0.19
C LEU A 39 8.07 -26.17 0.48
N THR A 40 8.59 -25.51 -0.55
CA THR A 40 8.72 -24.06 -0.55
C THR A 40 7.33 -23.40 -0.63
N LEU A 41 7.24 -22.08 -0.42
CA LEU A 41 5.96 -21.37 -0.57
C LEU A 41 5.42 -21.43 -2.00
N GLU A 42 6.30 -21.26 -3.00
CA GLU A 42 5.94 -21.29 -4.41
C GLU A 42 5.52 -22.69 -4.87
N GLU A 43 6.24 -23.73 -4.47
CA GLU A 43 5.85 -25.12 -4.77
C GLU A 43 4.47 -25.47 -4.19
N PHE A 44 4.17 -24.97 -2.98
CA PHE A 44 2.86 -25.19 -2.40
C PHE A 44 1.76 -24.46 -3.20
N VAL A 45 1.99 -23.21 -3.60
CA VAL A 45 1.02 -22.47 -4.42
C VAL A 45 0.84 -23.14 -5.78
N ASP A 46 1.92 -23.47 -6.47
CA ASP A 46 1.86 -24.09 -7.81
C ASP A 46 1.13 -25.44 -7.81
N GLU A 47 1.30 -26.23 -6.74
CA GLU A 47 0.70 -27.57 -6.68
C GLU A 47 -0.77 -27.57 -6.24
N TYR A 48 -1.16 -26.62 -5.37
CA TYR A 48 -2.46 -26.68 -4.71
C TYR A 48 -3.38 -25.52 -4.96
N GLU A 49 -2.84 -24.31 -5.24
CA GLU A 49 -3.63 -23.08 -5.21
C GLU A 49 -3.58 -22.23 -6.48
N PHE A 50 -2.57 -22.41 -7.31
CA PHE A 50 -2.33 -21.50 -8.45
C PHE A 50 -3.54 -21.39 -9.39
N ASP A 51 -4.16 -22.50 -9.72
CA ASP A 51 -5.36 -22.55 -10.59
C ASP A 51 -6.60 -21.91 -9.96
N ASN A 52 -6.63 -21.79 -8.62
CA ASN A 52 -7.74 -21.21 -7.87
C ASN A 52 -7.52 -19.73 -7.55
N TRP A 53 -6.34 -19.22 -7.78
CA TRP A 53 -5.99 -17.83 -7.51
C TRP A 53 -6.53 -16.90 -8.59
N GLU A 54 -7.51 -16.04 -8.27
CA GLU A 54 -8.18 -15.16 -9.23
C GLU A 54 -7.23 -14.24 -10.02
N ASN A 55 -6.06 -13.92 -9.48
CA ASN A 55 -5.07 -13.08 -10.13
C ASN A 55 -4.10 -13.86 -11.05
N SER A 56 -4.24 -15.18 -11.16
CA SER A 56 -3.36 -16.03 -11.96
C SER A 56 -3.78 -16.21 -13.43
N TYR A 57 -4.92 -15.71 -13.84
CA TYR A 57 -5.60 -16.04 -15.13
C TYR A 57 -4.76 -15.96 -16.41
N HIS A 58 -3.63 -15.28 -16.38
CA HIS A 58 -2.76 -15.12 -17.55
C HIS A 58 -1.42 -15.86 -17.42
N TYR A 59 -1.20 -16.56 -16.31
CA TYR A 59 0.06 -17.20 -15.96
C TYR A 59 -0.14 -18.69 -15.74
N ILE A 60 0.93 -19.47 -15.94
CA ILE A 60 0.91 -20.94 -15.84
C ILE A 60 1.31 -21.40 -14.42
N ASN A 61 2.20 -20.67 -13.78
CA ASN A 61 2.76 -20.96 -12.45
C ASN A 61 3.45 -19.71 -11.85
N CYS A 62 3.98 -19.83 -10.65
CA CYS A 62 4.72 -18.78 -9.98
C CYS A 62 5.93 -18.29 -10.79
N GLU A 63 6.64 -19.17 -11.50
CA GLU A 63 7.81 -18.79 -12.28
C GLU A 63 7.45 -17.90 -13.48
N ASP A 64 6.38 -18.23 -14.21
CA ASP A 64 5.86 -17.43 -15.32
C ASP A 64 5.40 -16.04 -14.84
N LEU A 65 4.75 -15.98 -13.67
CA LEU A 65 4.38 -14.74 -13.03
C LEU A 65 5.60 -13.90 -12.63
N LYS A 66 6.63 -14.49 -12.01
CA LYS A 66 7.89 -13.81 -11.65
C LYS A 66 8.59 -13.24 -12.88
N GLU A 67 8.62 -13.98 -13.98
CA GLU A 67 9.22 -13.52 -15.23
C GLU A 67 8.47 -12.30 -15.77
N SER A 68 7.14 -12.36 -15.79
CA SER A 68 6.29 -11.25 -16.23
C SER A 68 6.44 -9.98 -15.38
N LEU A 69 6.63 -10.14 -14.08
CA LEU A 69 6.84 -9.02 -13.13
C LEU A 69 8.30 -8.50 -13.11
N GLY A 70 9.22 -9.11 -13.83
CA GLY A 70 10.65 -8.77 -13.81
C GLY A 70 11.39 -9.17 -12.53
N ILE A 71 10.77 -9.97 -11.66
CA ILE A 71 11.35 -10.39 -10.36
C ILE A 71 12.62 -11.20 -10.56
N ASN A 72 12.66 -12.09 -11.54
CA ASN A 72 13.83 -12.90 -11.83
C ASN A 72 15.05 -12.03 -12.21
N GLU A 73 14.85 -10.93 -12.93
CA GLU A 73 15.93 -9.98 -13.24
C GLU A 73 16.35 -9.20 -12.00
N THR A 74 15.39 -8.79 -11.15
CA THR A 74 15.68 -8.13 -9.88
C THR A 74 16.58 -9.01 -8.99
N ILE A 75 16.25 -10.29 -8.82
CA ILE A 75 17.04 -11.25 -8.04
C ILE A 75 18.43 -11.43 -8.66
N LYS A 76 18.54 -11.61 -9.99
CA LYS A 76 19.82 -11.73 -10.70
C LYS A 76 20.70 -10.49 -10.52
N PHE A 77 20.11 -9.29 -10.52
CA PHE A 77 20.87 -8.06 -10.29
C PHE A 77 21.39 -7.97 -8.85
N CYS A 78 20.59 -8.34 -7.86
CA CYS A 78 21.02 -8.42 -6.46
C CYS A 78 22.21 -9.36 -6.29
N THR A 79 22.11 -10.59 -6.78
CA THR A 79 23.15 -11.63 -6.64
C THR A 79 24.45 -11.29 -7.39
N ARG A 80 24.38 -10.45 -8.42
CA ARG A 80 25.56 -9.96 -9.15
C ARG A 80 26.14 -8.66 -8.58
N GLY A 81 25.54 -8.11 -7.52
CA GLY A 81 25.96 -6.85 -6.91
C GLY A 81 25.60 -5.61 -7.74
N TYR A 82 24.66 -5.72 -8.65
CA TYR A 82 24.10 -4.56 -9.36
C TYR A 82 23.04 -3.87 -8.51
N GLY A 83 22.87 -2.57 -8.73
CA GLY A 83 21.80 -1.80 -8.07
C GLY A 83 20.44 -2.18 -8.64
N ILE A 84 19.44 -2.22 -7.75
CA ILE A 84 18.02 -2.29 -8.10
C ILE A 84 17.31 -1.05 -7.55
N SER A 85 16.19 -0.68 -8.15
CA SER A 85 15.36 0.42 -7.65
C SER A 85 14.58 0.01 -6.39
N ILE A 86 14.08 1.01 -5.66
CA ILE A 86 13.13 0.75 -4.56
C ILE A 86 11.84 0.16 -5.13
N GLU A 87 11.42 0.59 -6.30
CA GLU A 87 10.22 0.08 -6.98
C GLU A 87 10.35 -1.41 -7.30
N ASP A 88 11.49 -1.86 -7.87
CA ASP A 88 11.75 -3.30 -8.10
C ASP A 88 11.71 -4.10 -6.78
N THR A 89 12.24 -3.51 -5.70
CA THR A 89 12.17 -4.11 -4.37
C THR A 89 10.72 -4.25 -3.87
N LEU A 90 9.89 -3.23 -4.09
CA LEU A 90 8.48 -3.26 -3.69
C LEU A 90 7.67 -4.26 -4.52
N VAL A 91 7.91 -4.36 -5.83
CA VAL A 91 7.29 -5.40 -6.68
C VAL A 91 7.63 -6.79 -6.15
N PHE A 92 8.91 -7.05 -5.86
CA PHE A 92 9.34 -8.32 -5.27
C PHE A 92 8.65 -8.61 -3.94
N LEU A 93 8.60 -7.64 -3.02
CA LEU A 93 7.98 -7.82 -1.71
C LEU A 93 6.47 -8.03 -1.80
N GLU A 94 5.78 -7.30 -2.68
CA GLU A 94 4.34 -7.44 -2.87
C GLU A 94 4.00 -8.82 -3.45
N TYR A 95 4.80 -9.32 -4.40
CA TYR A 95 4.69 -10.69 -4.89
C TYR A 95 4.82 -11.69 -3.74
N VAL A 96 5.90 -11.63 -2.96
CA VAL A 96 6.15 -12.56 -1.86
C VAL A 96 5.03 -12.54 -0.83
N LEU A 97 4.52 -11.37 -0.46
CA LEU A 97 3.42 -11.23 0.49
C LEU A 97 2.10 -11.80 -0.04
N ASN A 98 1.83 -11.69 -1.35
CA ASN A 98 0.67 -12.33 -1.95
C ASN A 98 0.79 -13.86 -1.96
N ILE A 99 1.97 -14.41 -2.27
CA ILE A 99 2.24 -15.86 -2.14
C ILE A 99 2.03 -16.33 -0.69
N ILE A 100 2.58 -15.60 0.28
CA ILE A 100 2.37 -15.89 1.71
C ILE A 100 0.89 -15.88 2.07
N ASN A 101 0.14 -14.88 1.62
CA ASN A 101 -1.28 -14.75 1.88
C ASN A 101 -2.08 -15.97 1.36
N ILE A 102 -1.80 -16.40 0.14
CA ILE A 102 -2.43 -17.59 -0.45
C ILE A 102 -2.13 -18.83 0.41
N CYS A 103 -0.86 -19.06 0.78
CA CYS A 103 -0.47 -20.17 1.64
C CYS A 103 -1.17 -20.13 3.00
N GLN A 104 -1.24 -18.97 3.67
CA GLN A 104 -1.90 -18.83 4.96
C GLN A 104 -3.38 -19.18 4.90
N ARG A 105 -4.08 -18.67 3.88
CA ARG A 105 -5.51 -18.95 3.69
C ARG A 105 -5.76 -20.41 3.39
N SER A 106 -5.00 -20.98 2.47
CA SER A 106 -5.14 -22.38 2.09
C SER A 106 -4.89 -23.32 3.29
N ILE A 107 -3.82 -23.08 4.05
CA ILE A 107 -3.53 -23.87 5.26
C ILE A 107 -4.63 -23.73 6.30
N CYS A 108 -5.20 -22.55 6.49
CA CYS A 108 -6.27 -22.35 7.47
C CYS A 108 -7.60 -22.96 7.05
N ILE A 109 -7.93 -23.03 5.75
CA ILE A 109 -9.28 -23.37 5.27
C ILE A 109 -9.32 -24.79 4.68
N VAL A 110 -8.33 -25.15 3.85
CA VAL A 110 -8.34 -26.37 3.02
C VAL A 110 -7.37 -27.42 3.54
N HIS A 111 -6.13 -27.04 3.81
CA HIS A 111 -5.03 -27.92 4.17
C HIS A 111 -4.67 -27.78 5.66
N ASN A 112 -5.63 -28.02 6.55
CA ASN A 112 -5.47 -27.82 8.00
C ASN A 112 -4.46 -28.78 8.68
N GLU A 113 -4.00 -29.82 7.97
CA GLU A 113 -2.89 -30.68 8.37
C GLU A 113 -1.51 -30.12 8.00
N ALA A 114 -1.45 -29.09 7.17
CA ALA A 114 -0.22 -28.40 6.83
C ALA A 114 0.16 -27.36 7.91
N PHE A 115 1.43 -27.10 8.06
CA PHE A 115 1.91 -26.06 8.96
C PHE A 115 3.22 -25.44 8.48
N PHE A 116 3.43 -24.17 8.87
CA PHE A 116 4.66 -23.46 8.59
C PHE A 116 5.81 -23.93 9.45
N THR A 117 6.98 -24.11 8.83
CA THR A 117 8.22 -24.52 9.47
C THR A 117 9.03 -23.31 10.01
N LYS A 118 10.17 -23.56 10.64
CA LYS A 118 11.01 -22.50 11.27
C LYS A 118 11.47 -21.36 10.36
N PRO A 119 11.77 -21.53 9.06
CA PRO A 119 12.17 -20.42 8.19
C PRO A 119 11.09 -19.35 8.03
N TYR A 120 9.81 -19.75 8.04
CA TYR A 120 8.69 -18.84 7.80
C TYR A 120 8.62 -17.62 8.76
N PRO A 121 8.68 -17.75 10.10
CA PRO A 121 8.69 -16.57 10.98
C PRO A 121 9.87 -15.64 10.73
N ARG A 122 11.02 -16.18 10.29
CA ARG A 122 12.18 -15.38 9.93
C ARG A 122 11.96 -14.59 8.65
N LEU A 123 11.32 -15.19 7.64
CA LEU A 123 10.94 -14.51 6.40
C LEU A 123 10.04 -13.31 6.71
N ILE A 124 8.94 -13.50 7.43
CA ILE A 124 8.01 -12.43 7.80
C ILE A 124 8.75 -11.30 8.54
N LYS A 125 9.57 -11.65 9.54
CA LYS A 125 10.32 -10.66 10.30
C LYS A 125 11.26 -9.81 9.45
N ASN A 126 11.94 -10.42 8.48
CA ASN A 126 12.85 -9.71 7.58
C ASN A 126 12.07 -8.80 6.62
N ILE A 127 10.92 -9.24 6.11
CA ILE A 127 10.03 -8.41 5.28
C ILE A 127 9.55 -7.18 6.07
N GLU A 128 9.07 -7.36 7.30
CA GLU A 128 8.61 -6.25 8.16
C GLU A 128 9.72 -5.22 8.42
N ILE A 129 10.95 -5.67 8.66
CA ILE A 129 12.11 -4.80 8.86
C ILE A 129 12.42 -4.03 7.58
N LEU A 130 12.43 -4.71 6.42
CA LEU A 130 12.71 -4.10 5.12
C LEU A 130 11.67 -3.03 4.80
N LEU A 131 10.39 -3.36 4.88
CA LEU A 131 9.30 -2.40 4.66
C LEU A 131 9.36 -1.21 5.60
N SER A 132 9.64 -1.45 6.90
CA SER A 132 9.79 -0.38 7.88
C SER A 132 10.92 0.59 7.53
N ASN A 133 12.05 0.09 7.02
CA ASN A 133 13.18 0.93 6.61
C ASN A 133 12.89 1.72 5.32
N LEU A 134 12.03 1.19 4.45
CA LEU A 134 11.59 1.87 3.23
C LEU A 134 10.42 2.83 3.46
N ASN A 135 9.88 2.93 4.69
CA ASN A 135 8.67 3.68 5.04
C ASN A 135 7.39 3.15 4.37
N TYR A 136 7.33 1.84 4.15
CA TYR A 136 6.16 1.14 3.61
C TYR A 136 5.55 0.21 4.65
N GLU A 137 4.32 -0.19 4.41
CA GLU A 137 3.62 -1.26 5.12
C GLU A 137 2.71 -2.02 4.16
N TYR A 138 2.34 -3.24 4.53
CA TYR A 138 1.44 -4.04 3.73
C TYR A 138 0.03 -4.02 4.32
N ILE A 139 -0.96 -3.96 3.43
CA ILE A 139 -2.37 -3.97 3.78
C ILE A 139 -3.04 -5.15 3.09
N TYR A 140 -3.78 -5.89 3.89
CA TYR A 140 -4.56 -7.02 3.41
C TYR A 140 -5.99 -6.60 3.08
N PHE A 141 -6.45 -6.95 1.89
CA PHE A 141 -7.81 -6.71 1.41
C PHE A 141 -8.53 -8.04 1.27
N ASP A 142 -9.41 -8.34 2.24
CA ASP A 142 -10.14 -9.61 2.33
C ASP A 142 -11.00 -9.91 1.10
N LYS A 143 -11.69 -8.90 0.56
CA LYS A 143 -12.61 -9.07 -0.58
C LYS A 143 -11.90 -9.43 -1.88
N GLU A 144 -10.79 -8.77 -2.14
CA GLU A 144 -9.98 -8.99 -3.33
C GLU A 144 -8.90 -10.04 -3.12
N GLU A 145 -8.84 -10.61 -1.93
CA GLU A 145 -7.88 -11.65 -1.55
C GLU A 145 -6.42 -11.31 -1.85
N LYS A 146 -6.10 -10.02 -1.77
CA LYS A 146 -4.78 -9.49 -2.13
C LYS A 146 -4.12 -8.69 -1.02
N VAL A 147 -2.81 -8.62 -1.09
CA VAL A 147 -1.96 -7.73 -0.29
C VAL A 147 -1.41 -6.65 -1.20
N ILE A 148 -1.44 -5.41 -0.77
CA ILE A 148 -0.77 -4.30 -1.44
C ILE A 148 0.23 -3.62 -0.50
N LEU A 149 1.26 -3.00 -1.08
CA LEU A 149 2.23 -2.19 -0.36
C LEU A 149 1.92 -0.71 -0.52
N VAL A 150 1.81 -0.02 0.61
CA VAL A 150 1.51 1.41 0.63
C VAL A 150 2.57 2.17 1.42
N GLU A 151 2.85 3.39 1.00
CA GLU A 151 3.64 4.30 1.80
C GLU A 151 2.88 4.66 3.10
N ARG A 152 3.60 4.73 4.22
CA ARG A 152 3.00 5.02 5.52
C ARG A 152 2.47 6.43 5.59
N ASP A 153 1.16 6.54 5.74
CA ASP A 153 0.44 7.79 5.95
C ASP A 153 -0.56 7.63 7.10
N SER A 154 -0.20 8.11 8.27
CA SER A 154 -1.05 8.01 9.46
C SER A 154 -2.40 8.72 9.31
N ALA A 155 -2.50 9.78 8.48
CA ALA A 155 -3.75 10.47 8.22
C ALA A 155 -4.67 9.61 7.34
N ALA A 156 -4.12 8.95 6.33
CA ALA A 156 -4.84 8.01 5.49
C ALA A 156 -5.44 6.86 6.30
N PHE A 157 -4.65 6.23 7.18
CA PHE A 157 -5.14 5.16 8.06
C PHE A 157 -6.23 5.64 9.01
N ALA A 158 -6.05 6.81 9.64
CA ALA A 158 -7.06 7.37 10.51
C ALA A 158 -8.37 7.71 9.77
N VAL A 159 -8.30 8.09 8.50
CA VAL A 159 -9.48 8.31 7.65
C VAL A 159 -10.10 6.98 7.24
N ALA A 160 -9.31 5.99 6.85
CA ALA A 160 -9.82 4.67 6.47
C ALA A 160 -10.64 4.01 7.58
N ASP A 161 -10.25 4.20 8.86
CA ASP A 161 -10.96 3.68 10.03
C ASP A 161 -12.35 4.31 10.26
N ILE A 162 -12.68 5.44 9.64
CA ILE A 162 -13.89 6.21 9.92
C ILE A 162 -14.81 6.41 8.72
N VAL A 163 -14.40 5.98 7.54
CA VAL A 163 -15.22 6.03 6.32
C VAL A 163 -15.79 4.64 5.98
N GLU A 164 -16.70 4.59 5.04
CA GLU A 164 -17.20 3.32 4.50
C GLU A 164 -16.10 2.53 3.77
N GLU A 165 -16.20 1.21 3.80
CA GLU A 165 -15.18 0.26 3.32
C GLU A 165 -14.69 0.55 1.88
N GLU A 166 -15.62 0.84 0.95
CA GLU A 166 -15.24 1.16 -0.44
C GLU A 166 -14.37 2.42 -0.55
N LEU A 167 -14.64 3.42 0.29
CA LEU A 167 -13.84 4.63 0.32
C LEU A 167 -12.55 4.42 1.11
N ALA A 168 -12.57 3.62 2.17
CA ALA A 168 -11.38 3.25 2.92
C ALA A 168 -10.33 2.58 2.02
N PHE A 169 -10.78 1.66 1.15
CA PHE A 169 -9.92 1.06 0.14
C PHE A 169 -9.24 2.13 -0.74
N LYS A 170 -10.01 3.05 -1.30
CA LYS A 170 -9.49 4.13 -2.18
C LYS A 170 -8.53 5.06 -1.43
N VAL A 171 -8.81 5.37 -0.16
CA VAL A 171 -7.90 6.17 0.68
C VAL A 171 -6.56 5.48 0.82
N ILE A 172 -6.56 4.20 1.15
CA ILE A 172 -5.32 3.43 1.32
C ILE A 172 -4.60 3.24 -0.02
N GLU A 173 -5.34 2.87 -1.08
CA GLU A 173 -4.81 2.64 -2.43
C GLU A 173 -4.10 3.87 -3.00
N TYR A 174 -4.49 5.10 -2.61
CA TYR A 174 -3.84 6.31 -3.08
C TYR A 174 -2.33 6.32 -2.81
N ASN A 175 -1.90 5.71 -1.72
CA ASN A 175 -0.50 5.62 -1.30
C ASN A 175 0.21 4.35 -1.83
N HIS A 176 -0.42 3.59 -2.75
CA HIS A 176 0.20 2.44 -3.38
C HIS A 176 1.34 2.87 -4.31
N TYR A 177 2.52 2.23 -4.20
CA TYR A 177 3.71 2.64 -4.95
C TYR A 177 3.51 2.66 -6.48
N LEU A 178 2.65 1.79 -7.02
CA LEU A 178 2.32 1.77 -8.46
C LEU A 178 1.44 2.93 -8.92
N LEU A 179 0.88 3.73 -7.99
CA LEU A 179 0.13 4.93 -8.35
C LEU A 179 1.04 6.16 -8.56
N LYS A 180 2.32 6.04 -8.24
CA LYS A 180 3.28 7.10 -8.52
C LYS A 180 3.40 7.31 -10.03
N GLY A 181 3.11 8.54 -10.49
CA GLY A 181 3.05 8.88 -11.91
C GLY A 181 1.74 8.51 -12.63
N ASP A 182 0.83 7.74 -12.01
CA ASP A 182 -0.49 7.43 -12.59
C ASP A 182 -1.53 8.50 -12.22
N LEU A 183 -1.44 9.63 -12.91
CA LEU A 183 -2.31 10.79 -12.67
C LEU A 183 -3.80 10.47 -12.87
N ASP A 184 -4.14 9.56 -13.76
CA ASP A 184 -5.53 9.21 -14.04
C ASP A 184 -6.15 8.42 -12.88
N LYS A 185 -5.44 7.43 -12.35
CA LYS A 185 -5.89 6.68 -11.17
C LYS A 185 -5.95 7.58 -9.93
N LYS A 186 -4.89 8.36 -9.66
CA LYS A 186 -4.89 9.34 -8.55
C LYS A 186 -6.09 10.28 -8.67
N ARG A 187 -6.35 10.84 -9.85
CA ARG A 187 -7.50 11.70 -10.11
C ARG A 187 -8.84 11.03 -9.81
N ASN A 188 -9.01 9.77 -10.19
CA ASN A 188 -10.26 9.04 -9.96
C ASN A 188 -10.52 8.82 -8.46
N ILE A 189 -9.48 8.53 -7.69
CA ILE A 189 -9.57 8.43 -6.22
C ILE A 189 -9.92 9.79 -5.62
N LEU A 190 -9.20 10.86 -6.02
CA LEU A 190 -9.47 12.22 -5.53
C LEU A 190 -10.90 12.67 -5.84
N LYS A 191 -11.45 12.28 -6.99
CA LYS A 191 -12.85 12.58 -7.35
C LYS A 191 -13.82 11.92 -6.37
N ALA A 192 -13.61 10.66 -6.02
CA ALA A 192 -14.44 9.96 -5.04
C ALA A 192 -14.34 10.61 -3.64
N LEU A 193 -13.15 11.01 -3.23
CA LEU A 193 -12.93 11.74 -1.98
C LEU A 193 -13.58 13.13 -2.00
N ALA A 194 -13.50 13.85 -3.12
CA ALA A 194 -14.15 15.16 -3.27
C ALA A 194 -15.66 15.08 -3.11
N ASP A 195 -16.30 14.06 -3.68
CA ASP A 195 -17.74 13.83 -3.55
C ASP A 195 -18.12 13.59 -2.07
N LYS A 196 -17.28 12.89 -1.33
CA LYS A 196 -17.47 12.67 0.12
C LYS A 196 -17.34 13.96 0.91
N VAL A 197 -16.28 14.74 0.67
CA VAL A 197 -16.00 16.01 1.36
C VAL A 197 -17.10 17.05 1.10
N GLU A 198 -17.65 17.11 -0.11
CA GLU A 198 -18.80 17.99 -0.41
C GLU A 198 -19.99 17.75 0.51
N GLY A 199 -20.26 16.51 0.89
CA GLY A 199 -21.32 16.14 1.82
C GLY A 199 -21.11 16.69 3.24
N PHE A 200 -19.92 17.16 3.57
CA PHE A 200 -19.56 17.68 4.89
C PHE A 200 -19.54 19.21 4.98
N ARG A 201 -19.94 19.91 3.92
CA ARG A 201 -19.86 21.37 3.77
C ARG A 201 -20.26 22.14 5.01
N ASP A 202 -21.40 21.81 5.60
CA ASP A 202 -21.98 22.55 6.73
C ASP A 202 -21.23 22.28 8.05
N ASN A 203 -20.44 21.22 8.10
CA ASN A 203 -19.67 20.82 9.27
C ASN A 203 -18.22 21.33 9.24
N LEU A 204 -17.70 21.68 8.06
CA LEU A 204 -16.31 22.08 7.90
C LEU A 204 -16.06 23.56 8.25
N ASN A 205 -14.82 23.87 8.58
CA ASN A 205 -14.36 25.24 8.64
C ASN A 205 -14.49 25.89 7.25
N LYS A 206 -15.01 27.12 7.20
CA LYS A 206 -15.25 27.82 5.92
C LYS A 206 -13.99 28.04 5.09
N SER A 207 -12.85 28.31 5.75
CA SER A 207 -11.56 28.48 5.04
C SER A 207 -11.12 27.17 4.45
N LEU A 208 -11.10 26.07 5.25
CA LEU A 208 -10.70 24.75 4.79
C LEU A 208 -11.57 24.25 3.63
N PHE A 209 -12.90 24.43 3.74
CA PHE A 209 -13.82 24.06 2.66
C PHE A 209 -13.62 24.90 1.38
N SER A 210 -13.30 26.20 1.54
CA SER A 210 -12.97 27.08 0.41
C SER A 210 -11.70 26.64 -0.31
N ASP A 211 -10.65 26.30 0.45
CA ASP A 211 -9.36 25.85 -0.10
C ASP A 211 -9.52 24.50 -0.81
N PHE A 212 -10.21 23.53 -0.19
CA PHE A 212 -10.60 22.28 -0.85
C PHE A 212 -11.37 22.54 -2.14
N GLY A 213 -12.42 23.39 -2.11
CA GLY A 213 -13.22 23.70 -3.28
C GLY A 213 -12.41 24.36 -4.40
N TYR A 214 -11.46 25.23 -4.04
CA TYR A 214 -10.53 25.83 -5.01
C TYR A 214 -9.69 24.79 -5.70
N LEU A 215 -9.01 23.91 -4.94
CA LEU A 215 -8.16 22.86 -5.47
C LEU A 215 -8.97 21.89 -6.35
N ALA A 216 -10.02 21.30 -5.81
CA ALA A 216 -10.83 20.29 -6.51
C ALA A 216 -11.43 20.79 -7.83
N ASN A 217 -11.73 22.09 -7.94
CA ASN A 217 -12.34 22.68 -9.16
C ASN A 217 -11.31 23.19 -10.17
N ASN A 218 -10.06 23.40 -9.81
CA ASN A 218 -9.09 24.09 -10.67
C ASN A 218 -7.93 23.21 -11.14
N ILE A 219 -7.71 22.03 -10.57
CA ILE A 219 -6.60 21.14 -10.93
C ILE A 219 -7.06 19.82 -11.58
N ASN A 220 -8.10 19.87 -12.38
CA ASN A 220 -8.61 18.74 -13.16
C ASN A 220 -9.19 17.57 -12.33
N ILE A 221 -9.62 17.78 -11.10
CA ILE A 221 -10.22 16.73 -10.28
C ILE A 221 -11.72 16.60 -10.59
N ARG A 222 -12.55 17.59 -10.20
CA ARG A 222 -14.01 17.53 -10.35
C ARG A 222 -14.48 17.91 -11.75
N HIS A 223 -13.80 18.83 -12.39
CA HIS A 223 -14.10 19.31 -13.72
C HIS A 223 -13.00 18.92 -14.70
N ASN A 224 -13.38 18.73 -15.99
CA ASN A 224 -12.37 18.67 -17.03
C ASN A 224 -11.79 20.08 -17.23
N ASN A 225 -10.62 20.33 -16.65
CA ASN A 225 -9.93 21.60 -16.77
C ASN A 225 -8.94 21.62 -17.95
N LEU A 226 -8.82 20.54 -18.71
CA LEU A 226 -7.96 20.45 -19.89
C LEU A 226 -8.71 20.89 -21.15
N GLU A 227 -10.05 20.77 -21.14
CA GLU A 227 -10.90 21.03 -22.32
C GLU A 227 -12.20 21.77 -21.95
N GLY A 228 -12.84 22.34 -22.97
CA GLY A 228 -14.19 22.92 -22.88
C GLY A 228 -14.25 24.22 -22.06
N LYS A 229 -15.41 24.47 -21.40
CA LYS A 229 -15.70 25.72 -20.70
C LYS A 229 -14.86 25.95 -19.45
N ASN A 230 -14.38 24.87 -18.85
CA ASN A 230 -13.60 24.91 -17.60
C ASN A 230 -12.09 24.83 -17.87
N LYS A 231 -11.65 24.93 -19.13
CA LYS A 231 -10.25 24.86 -19.51
C LYS A 231 -9.40 25.88 -18.75
N LYS A 232 -8.24 25.40 -18.28
CA LYS A 232 -7.23 26.20 -17.59
C LYS A 232 -5.93 26.13 -18.35
N GLU A 233 -5.49 27.25 -18.89
CA GLU A 233 -4.27 27.32 -19.73
C GLU A 233 -3.01 26.86 -19.00
N TYR A 234 -2.90 27.12 -17.69
CA TYR A 234 -1.73 26.71 -16.92
C TYR A 234 -1.59 25.19 -16.80
N LEU A 235 -2.70 24.42 -16.83
CA LEU A 235 -2.65 22.95 -16.78
C LEU A 235 -2.16 22.31 -18.09
N LEU A 236 -2.19 23.04 -19.21
CA LEU A 236 -1.71 22.51 -20.47
C LEU A 236 -0.18 22.46 -20.57
N ASN A 237 0.50 23.23 -19.74
CA ASN A 237 1.96 23.39 -19.76
C ASN A 237 2.62 22.95 -18.46
N ILE A 238 1.85 22.43 -17.50
CA ILE A 238 2.39 21.93 -16.23
C ILE A 238 3.09 20.58 -16.47
N ALA A 239 4.20 20.35 -15.78
CA ALA A 239 4.84 19.05 -15.78
C ALA A 239 3.97 18.03 -15.00
N ASN A 240 4.02 16.76 -15.40
CA ASN A 240 3.24 15.71 -14.74
C ASN A 240 3.61 15.59 -13.25
N GLU A 241 4.87 15.72 -12.94
CA GLU A 241 5.39 15.67 -11.56
C GLU A 241 4.81 16.81 -10.70
N GLU A 242 4.73 18.02 -11.24
CA GLU A 242 4.14 19.16 -10.53
C GLU A 242 2.61 18.99 -10.36
N LEU A 243 1.91 18.41 -11.33
CA LEU A 243 0.50 18.11 -11.20
C LEU A 243 0.26 16.99 -10.18
N GLU A 244 1.14 16.00 -10.11
CA GLU A 244 1.12 14.95 -9.11
C GLU A 244 1.30 15.51 -7.71
N ASP A 245 2.28 16.39 -7.48
CA ASP A 245 2.48 17.08 -6.21
C ASP A 245 1.21 17.83 -5.77
N TRP A 246 0.53 18.50 -6.70
CA TRP A 246 -0.75 19.17 -6.39
C TRP A 246 -1.88 18.19 -6.06
N TYR A 247 -1.89 17.01 -6.67
CA TYR A 247 -2.82 15.95 -6.32
C TYR A 247 -2.56 15.41 -4.91
N ASP A 248 -1.29 15.20 -4.57
CA ASP A 248 -0.87 14.69 -3.26
C ASP A 248 -1.18 15.71 -2.15
N GLU A 249 -0.94 17.00 -2.36
CA GLU A 249 -1.37 18.05 -1.43
C GLU A 249 -2.89 18.12 -1.30
N THR A 250 -3.62 18.00 -2.40
CA THR A 250 -5.10 18.01 -2.39
C THR A 250 -5.64 16.79 -1.65
N TYR A 251 -5.02 15.63 -1.80
CA TYR A 251 -5.33 14.44 -1.04
C TYR A 251 -5.22 14.71 0.47
N GLN A 252 -4.12 15.30 0.93
CA GLN A 252 -3.95 15.64 2.35
C GLN A 252 -5.00 16.64 2.86
N VAL A 253 -5.38 17.62 2.05
CA VAL A 253 -6.49 18.55 2.39
C VAL A 253 -7.83 17.80 2.52
N MET A 254 -8.10 16.83 1.65
CA MET A 254 -9.33 16.03 1.73
C MET A 254 -9.35 15.13 2.98
N LEU A 255 -8.22 14.50 3.33
CA LEU A 255 -8.10 13.75 4.58
C LEU A 255 -8.37 14.63 5.79
N LEU A 256 -7.81 15.84 5.83
CA LEU A 256 -8.06 16.80 6.90
C LEU A 256 -9.54 17.18 7.00
N CYS A 257 -10.23 17.40 5.89
CA CYS A 257 -11.67 17.66 5.87
C CYS A 257 -12.48 16.52 6.51
N ILE A 258 -12.14 15.26 6.16
CA ILE A 258 -12.82 14.09 6.71
C ILE A 258 -12.58 13.97 8.22
N LEU A 259 -11.33 14.17 8.67
CA LEU A 259 -10.97 14.16 10.09
C LEU A 259 -11.66 15.29 10.87
N GLU A 260 -11.73 16.50 10.31
CA GLU A 260 -12.45 17.62 10.94
C GLU A 260 -13.95 17.33 11.09
N ASN A 261 -14.57 16.78 10.05
CA ASN A 261 -15.98 16.38 10.13
C ASN A 261 -16.20 15.33 11.23
N ASN A 262 -15.36 14.29 11.30
CA ASN A 262 -15.44 13.27 12.34
C ASN A 262 -15.24 13.86 13.75
N TYR A 263 -14.29 14.77 13.91
CA TYR A 263 -14.09 15.47 15.18
C TYR A 263 -15.37 16.20 15.63
N LYS A 264 -16.00 16.97 14.74
CA LYS A 264 -17.19 17.77 15.05
C LYS A 264 -18.44 16.92 15.30
N THR A 265 -18.62 15.84 14.58
CA THR A 265 -19.84 15.03 14.65
C THR A 265 -19.76 13.91 15.68
N SER A 266 -18.67 13.18 15.73
CA SER A 266 -18.50 11.99 16.56
C SER A 266 -17.72 12.27 17.84
N ILE A 267 -16.50 12.78 17.76
CA ILE A 267 -15.60 12.92 18.90
C ILE A 267 -16.13 13.98 19.90
N THR A 268 -16.65 15.11 19.41
CA THR A 268 -17.21 16.16 20.26
C THR A 268 -18.40 15.64 21.07
N ASN A 269 -19.23 14.77 20.52
CA ASN A 269 -20.37 14.19 21.25
C ASN A 269 -19.89 13.22 22.34
N LYS A 270 -18.91 12.36 22.06
CA LYS A 270 -18.27 11.50 23.08
C LYS A 270 -17.65 12.32 24.22
N ILE A 271 -17.01 13.45 23.91
CA ILE A 271 -16.44 14.35 24.92
C ILE A 271 -17.55 14.93 25.81
N LYS A 272 -18.69 15.32 25.23
CA LYS A 272 -19.85 15.85 26.03
C LYS A 272 -20.42 14.80 26.98
N GLU A 273 -20.54 13.54 26.50
CA GLU A 273 -20.97 12.41 27.34
C GLU A 273 -20.02 12.18 28.53
N ILE A 274 -18.71 12.17 28.28
CA ILE A 274 -17.70 11.99 29.32
C ILE A 274 -17.78 13.13 30.33
N LYS A 275 -17.87 14.40 29.88
CA LYS A 275 -18.02 15.57 30.76
C LYS A 275 -19.31 15.51 31.59
N GLY A 276 -20.38 14.89 31.06
CA GLY A 276 -21.63 14.69 31.80
C GLY A 276 -21.51 13.62 32.91
N LYS A 277 -20.64 12.64 32.74
CA LYS A 277 -20.39 11.56 33.74
C LYS A 277 -19.42 11.98 34.86
N VAL A 278 -18.59 12.98 34.62
CA VAL A 278 -17.58 13.48 35.59
C VAL A 278 -18.16 14.52 36.54
N LYS A 279 -19.39 15.00 36.31
CA LYS A 279 -20.14 15.84 37.25
C LYS A 279 -20.93 14.98 38.23
#